data_2af8cd76ba43c0ea899ca4e6fe31f52b
#
_entry.id   2af8cd76ba43c0ea899ca4e6fe31f52b
#
_cell.length_a   1.000
_cell.length_b   1.000
_cell.length_c   1.000
_cell.angle_alpha   90.00
_cell.angle_beta   90.00
_cell.angle_gamma   90.00
#
_symmetry.space_group_name_H-M   'P 1'
#
loop_
_entity.id
_entity.type
_entity.pdbx_description
1 polymer ?
#
loop_
_entity_poly.entity_id
_entity_poly.type
_entity_poly.pdbx_seq_one_letter_code
_entity_poly.pdbx_strand_id
1 'polypeptide(L)'
;EALDLGITRKRLRSGDLTTPFRGVRMLGPIADSALAYRPLLRHGDRFSSITAAGILGAPMPRWAESQLHVTAGAGLTAARMRGVVGHASDGHGFVEVRGLPISHPGQVFLELATLLGVEDLVAIGDHLVLEPRVAEPGRPYLSLDELARVCAAVGRRSIRRARAAQALVRVGAASRRETLMRLRLVDAGLPEPQLDYPVYAMDGTFIGWFDCAYPDARVLV
;
A
#
# COMPACT_ATOMS: atom_id res chain seq x y z
N GLU A 1 23.56 11.16 -17.53
CA GLU A 1 23.10 12.01 -16.42
C GLU A 1 24.24 12.33 -15.43
N ALA A 2 24.79 11.35 -14.68
CA ALA A 2 25.87 11.63 -13.72
C ALA A 2 27.14 12.17 -14.41
N LEU A 3 27.49 11.63 -15.58
CA LEU A 3 28.62 12.12 -16.39
C LEU A 3 28.35 13.50 -16.96
N ASP A 4 27.12 13.80 -17.32
CA ASP A 4 26.70 15.12 -17.85
C ASP A 4 26.75 16.20 -16.75
N LEU A 5 26.59 15.77 -15.48
CA LEU A 5 26.76 16.60 -14.28
C LEU A 5 28.23 16.73 -13.84
N GLY A 6 29.20 16.27 -14.65
CA GLY A 6 30.64 16.39 -14.39
C GLY A 6 31.20 15.33 -13.42
N ILE A 7 30.43 14.33 -13.00
CA ILE A 7 30.93 13.24 -12.16
C ILE A 7 31.81 12.33 -13.00
N THR A 8 33.07 12.16 -12.61
CA THR A 8 34.04 11.38 -13.35
C THR A 8 33.75 9.87 -13.31
N ARG A 9 34.16 9.13 -14.35
CA ARG A 9 34.10 7.66 -14.34
C ARG A 9 34.88 7.03 -13.19
N LYS A 10 35.99 7.66 -12.75
CA LYS A 10 36.77 7.23 -11.57
C LYS A 10 35.92 7.31 -10.32
N ARG A 11 35.20 8.42 -10.10
CA ARG A 11 34.30 8.60 -8.95
C ARG A 11 33.18 7.55 -8.93
N LEU A 12 32.57 7.25 -10.10
CA LEU A 12 31.51 6.25 -10.22
C LEU A 12 31.96 4.80 -9.96
N ARG A 13 33.27 4.54 -9.92
CA ARG A 13 33.87 3.23 -9.56
C ARG A 13 34.42 3.17 -8.15
N SER A 14 34.27 4.23 -7.37
CA SER A 14 34.78 4.31 -6.00
C SER A 14 34.11 3.29 -5.09
N GLY A 15 34.88 2.68 -4.18
CA GLY A 15 34.43 1.61 -3.28
C GLY A 15 33.44 2.04 -2.19
N ASP A 16 33.27 3.34 -1.99
CA ASP A 16 32.27 3.92 -1.07
C ASP A 16 30.88 4.01 -1.66
N LEU A 17 30.73 3.67 -2.96
CA LEU A 17 29.44 3.66 -3.65
C LEU A 17 28.86 2.24 -3.74
N THR A 18 27.60 2.11 -3.35
CA THR A 18 26.81 0.91 -3.60
C THR A 18 26.19 0.93 -5.00
N THR A 19 25.92 -0.26 -5.54
CA THR A 19 25.28 -0.45 -6.86
C THR A 19 23.98 -1.24 -6.68
N PRO A 20 22.88 -0.58 -6.27
CA PRO A 20 21.61 -1.26 -6.04
C PRO A 20 21.05 -1.88 -7.32
N PHE A 21 21.18 -1.17 -8.42
CA PHE A 21 20.74 -1.60 -9.75
C PHE A 21 21.79 -1.26 -10.81
N ARG A 22 21.76 -1.99 -11.93
CA ARG A 22 22.64 -1.68 -13.06
C ARG A 22 22.39 -0.23 -13.52
N GLY A 23 23.44 0.57 -13.54
CA GLY A 23 23.37 1.99 -13.95
C GLY A 23 23.13 2.97 -12.80
N VAL A 24 22.81 2.51 -11.62
CA VAL A 24 22.63 3.37 -10.41
C VAL A 24 23.81 3.24 -9.47
N ARG A 25 24.22 4.37 -8.91
CA ARG A 25 25.23 4.48 -7.86
C ARG A 25 24.66 5.29 -6.72
N MET A 26 24.84 4.81 -5.50
CA MET A 26 24.39 5.48 -4.27
C MET A 26 25.54 5.59 -3.29
N LEU A 27 25.52 6.65 -2.50
CA LEU A 27 26.39 6.79 -1.33
C LEU A 27 25.72 6.09 -0.14
N GLY A 28 26.46 5.20 0.53
CA GLY A 28 25.97 4.47 1.69
C GLY A 28 25.07 3.26 1.39
N PRO A 29 24.40 2.71 2.43
CA PRO A 29 23.55 1.54 2.32
C PRO A 29 22.24 1.85 1.57
N ILE A 30 21.63 0.80 1.00
CA ILE A 30 20.31 0.90 0.35
C ILE A 30 19.26 0.89 1.47
N ALA A 31 18.75 2.05 1.84
CA ALA A 31 17.67 2.19 2.83
C ALA A 31 16.28 1.96 2.20
N ASP A 32 16.10 2.39 0.95
CA ASP A 32 14.85 2.26 0.20
C ASP A 32 15.13 1.87 -1.26
N SER A 33 14.68 0.69 -1.63
CA SER A 33 14.87 0.14 -2.98
C SER A 33 14.05 0.87 -4.04
N ALA A 34 12.87 1.42 -3.70
CA ALA A 34 12.05 2.18 -4.65
C ALA A 34 12.71 3.52 -4.98
N LEU A 35 13.21 4.24 -3.98
CA LEU A 35 14.01 5.46 -4.18
C LEU A 35 15.28 5.17 -4.99
N ALA A 36 15.95 4.07 -4.71
CA ALA A 36 17.14 3.65 -5.46
C ALA A 36 16.82 3.32 -6.92
N TYR A 37 15.63 2.80 -7.22
CA TYR A 37 15.20 2.48 -8.58
C TYR A 37 14.62 3.67 -9.34
N ARG A 38 14.15 4.71 -8.66
CA ARG A 38 13.49 5.89 -9.26
C ARG A 38 14.19 6.45 -10.50
N PRO A 39 15.55 6.60 -10.55
CA PRO A 39 16.24 7.12 -11.74
C PRO A 39 16.14 6.25 -13.00
N LEU A 40 15.68 5.00 -12.85
CA LEU A 40 15.53 4.04 -13.95
C LEU A 40 14.09 3.98 -14.49
N LEU A 41 13.14 4.63 -13.81
CA LEU A 41 11.76 4.73 -14.30
C LEU A 41 11.74 5.58 -15.57
N ARG A 42 11.13 5.04 -16.61
CA ARG A 42 10.86 5.75 -17.86
C ARG A 42 9.58 6.56 -17.72
N HIS A 43 9.33 7.47 -18.64
CA HIS A 43 8.08 8.22 -18.66
C HIS A 43 6.85 7.28 -18.66
N GLY A 44 5.96 7.46 -17.70
CA GLY A 44 4.76 6.62 -17.51
C GLY A 44 4.99 5.29 -16.79
N ASP A 45 6.25 4.86 -16.52
CA ASP A 45 6.51 3.75 -15.60
C ASP A 45 6.08 4.14 -14.17
N ARG A 46 5.59 3.17 -13.41
CA ARG A 46 5.16 3.39 -12.02
C ARG A 46 5.43 2.18 -11.15
N PHE A 47 5.63 2.39 -9.89
CA PHE A 47 5.60 1.31 -8.91
C PHE A 47 4.17 0.77 -8.77
N SER A 48 4.04 -0.54 -8.58
CA SER A 48 2.75 -1.23 -8.58
C SER A 48 2.73 -2.32 -7.51
N SER A 49 1.58 -2.95 -7.31
CA SER A 49 1.42 -4.13 -6.46
C SER A 49 2.05 -3.95 -5.07
N ILE A 50 2.87 -4.91 -4.64
CA ILE A 50 3.53 -4.94 -3.32
C ILE A 50 4.36 -3.68 -3.07
N THR A 51 5.11 -3.21 -4.07
CA THR A 51 5.94 -2.00 -3.92
C THR A 51 5.10 -0.76 -3.71
N ALA A 52 4.02 -0.58 -4.49
CA ALA A 52 3.12 0.54 -4.31
C ALA A 52 2.41 0.49 -2.95
N ALA A 53 2.00 -0.70 -2.49
CA ALA A 53 1.44 -0.89 -1.16
C ALA A 53 2.41 -0.48 -0.05
N GLY A 54 3.70 -0.84 -0.18
CA GLY A 54 4.75 -0.42 0.75
C GLY A 54 4.96 1.10 0.76
N ILE A 55 4.94 1.76 -0.41
CA ILE A 55 5.03 3.23 -0.52
C ILE A 55 3.82 3.92 0.14
N LEU A 56 2.63 3.33 0.02
CA LEU A 56 1.41 3.77 0.72
C LEU A 56 1.46 3.52 2.24
N GLY A 57 2.44 2.76 2.74
CA GLY A 57 2.53 2.36 4.14
C GLY A 57 1.51 1.28 4.53
N ALA A 58 0.96 0.56 3.56
CA ALA A 58 -0.04 -0.46 3.81
C ALA A 58 0.55 -1.67 4.55
N PRO A 59 -0.20 -2.30 5.46
CA PRO A 59 0.28 -3.37 6.33
C PRO A 59 0.44 -4.70 5.56
N MET A 60 1.57 -4.87 4.91
CA MET A 60 1.89 -6.07 4.12
C MET A 60 2.34 -7.26 4.99
N PRO A 61 2.02 -8.50 4.59
CA PRO A 61 2.61 -9.68 5.22
C PRO A 61 4.12 -9.75 4.96
N ARG A 62 4.90 -10.25 5.93
CA ARG A 62 6.37 -10.25 5.89
C ARG A 62 6.99 -10.93 4.67
N TRP A 63 6.31 -11.93 4.08
CA TRP A 63 6.80 -12.63 2.89
C TRP A 63 6.74 -11.77 1.60
N ALA A 64 6.00 -10.66 1.63
CA ALA A 64 5.72 -9.83 0.45
C ALA A 64 6.83 -8.81 0.10
N GLU A 65 7.92 -8.74 0.86
CA GLU A 65 8.86 -7.61 0.81
C GLU A 65 10.09 -7.79 -0.12
N SER A 66 10.18 -8.84 -0.93
CA SER A 66 11.48 -9.21 -1.53
C SER A 66 11.83 -8.62 -2.89
N GLN A 67 10.89 -8.09 -3.66
CA GLN A 67 11.14 -7.59 -5.02
C GLN A 67 10.39 -6.29 -5.33
N LEU A 68 10.98 -5.45 -6.20
CA LEU A 68 10.30 -4.27 -6.71
C LEU A 68 9.32 -4.65 -7.82
N HIS A 69 8.10 -4.15 -7.75
CA HIS A 69 7.09 -4.29 -8.79
C HIS A 69 6.96 -2.98 -9.57
N VAL A 70 7.16 -3.03 -10.87
CA VAL A 70 7.12 -1.87 -11.77
C VAL A 70 6.21 -2.19 -12.95
N THR A 71 5.18 -1.39 -13.15
CA THR A 71 4.32 -1.45 -14.33
C THR A 71 4.81 -0.47 -15.39
N ALA A 72 4.96 -0.94 -16.61
CA ALA A 72 5.42 -0.15 -17.74
C ALA A 72 4.40 0.93 -18.13
N GLY A 73 4.90 2.06 -18.58
CA GLY A 73 4.11 3.09 -19.27
C GLY A 73 3.49 2.58 -20.57
N ALA A 74 2.51 3.31 -21.10
CA ALA A 74 1.85 2.95 -22.34
C ALA A 74 2.87 2.82 -23.51
N GLY A 75 2.76 1.74 -24.26
CA GLY A 75 3.66 1.45 -25.39
C GLY A 75 5.07 0.98 -24.99
N LEU A 76 5.36 0.85 -23.70
CA LEU A 76 6.65 0.38 -23.23
C LEU A 76 6.62 -1.10 -22.84
N THR A 77 7.76 -1.78 -22.99
CA THR A 77 7.93 -3.16 -22.54
C THR A 77 8.16 -3.21 -21.03
N ALA A 78 7.67 -4.27 -20.38
CA ALA A 78 7.90 -4.52 -18.96
C ALA A 78 9.41 -4.52 -18.62
N ALA A 79 9.76 -4.00 -17.45
CA ALA A 79 11.13 -3.98 -16.96
C ALA A 79 11.67 -5.42 -16.84
N ARG A 80 12.94 -5.62 -17.26
CA ARG A 80 13.66 -6.90 -17.15
C ARG A 80 14.97 -6.65 -16.43
N MET A 81 14.94 -6.72 -15.11
CA MET A 81 16.12 -6.49 -14.28
C MET A 81 16.09 -7.40 -13.05
N ARG A 82 17.26 -7.85 -12.60
CA ARG A 82 17.34 -8.64 -11.36
C ARG A 82 16.80 -7.83 -10.18
N GLY A 83 15.93 -8.44 -9.37
CA GLY A 83 15.28 -7.80 -8.24
C GLY A 83 14.04 -6.97 -8.59
N VAL A 84 13.62 -6.96 -9.87
CA VAL A 84 12.45 -6.22 -10.36
C VAL A 84 11.49 -7.16 -11.06
N VAL A 85 10.24 -7.15 -10.64
CA VAL A 85 9.11 -7.79 -11.32
C VAL A 85 8.48 -6.74 -12.22
N GLY A 86 8.72 -6.85 -13.52
CA GLY A 86 8.12 -5.96 -14.51
C GLY A 86 6.75 -6.45 -14.94
N HIS A 87 5.78 -5.54 -14.94
CA HIS A 87 4.44 -5.76 -15.46
C HIS A 87 4.25 -4.99 -16.77
N ALA A 88 3.46 -5.58 -17.69
CA ALA A 88 3.04 -4.87 -18.90
C ALA A 88 2.12 -3.70 -18.54
N SER A 89 2.05 -2.69 -19.43
CA SER A 89 1.09 -1.60 -19.28
C SER A 89 -0.34 -2.14 -19.27
N ASP A 90 -1.13 -1.63 -18.33
CA ASP A 90 -2.55 -1.96 -18.17
C ASP A 90 -3.47 -0.81 -18.62
N GLY A 91 -2.90 0.24 -19.22
CA GLY A 91 -3.63 1.42 -19.69
C GLY A 91 -4.04 2.40 -18.60
N HIS A 92 -3.71 2.14 -17.33
CA HIS A 92 -4.00 3.05 -16.23
C HIS A 92 -2.87 4.07 -16.02
N GLY A 93 -3.24 5.26 -15.53
CA GLY A 93 -2.29 6.29 -15.11
C GLY A 93 -1.64 5.97 -13.76
N PHE A 94 -0.92 6.95 -13.23
CA PHE A 94 -0.30 6.89 -11.91
C PHE A 94 -0.70 8.10 -11.06
N VAL A 95 -0.47 7.98 -9.76
CA VAL A 95 -0.51 9.09 -8.80
C VAL A 95 0.87 9.22 -8.16
N GLU A 96 1.20 10.40 -7.67
CA GLU A 96 2.44 10.61 -6.92
C GLU A 96 2.19 10.52 -5.42
N VAL A 97 2.97 9.66 -4.76
CA VAL A 97 3.00 9.54 -3.30
C VAL A 97 4.44 9.61 -2.84
N ARG A 98 4.76 10.56 -1.95
CA ARG A 98 6.12 10.82 -1.46
C ARG A 98 7.14 11.02 -2.58
N GLY A 99 6.72 11.67 -3.69
CA GLY A 99 7.56 11.93 -4.85
C GLY A 99 7.87 10.69 -5.72
N LEU A 100 7.12 9.59 -5.54
CA LEU A 100 7.24 8.38 -6.34
C LEU A 100 5.94 8.13 -7.12
N PRO A 101 6.02 7.83 -8.43
CA PRO A 101 4.85 7.45 -9.22
C PRO A 101 4.41 6.03 -8.84
N ILE A 102 3.18 5.87 -8.43
CA ILE A 102 2.60 4.58 -8.07
C ILE A 102 1.29 4.33 -8.83
N SER A 103 0.89 3.07 -8.98
CA SER A 103 -0.47 2.73 -9.40
C SER A 103 -1.48 3.40 -8.47
N HIS A 104 -2.61 3.87 -9.03
CA HIS A 104 -3.70 4.42 -8.22
C HIS A 104 -4.07 3.44 -7.08
N PRO A 105 -4.35 3.89 -5.84
CA PRO A 105 -4.57 3.01 -4.69
C PRO A 105 -5.63 1.92 -4.92
N GLY A 106 -6.73 2.23 -5.62
CA GLY A 106 -7.72 1.22 -5.99
C GLY A 106 -7.18 0.16 -6.97
N GLN A 107 -6.27 0.55 -7.87
CA GLN A 107 -5.58 -0.37 -8.75
C GLN A 107 -4.62 -1.28 -7.96
N VAL A 108 -3.89 -0.71 -6.97
CA VAL A 108 -3.03 -1.47 -6.06
C VAL A 108 -3.83 -2.55 -5.32
N PHE A 109 -5.03 -2.22 -4.82
CA PHE A 109 -5.93 -3.18 -4.18
C PHE A 109 -6.28 -4.35 -5.11
N LEU A 110 -6.64 -4.07 -6.38
CA LEU A 110 -6.93 -5.11 -7.38
C LEU A 110 -5.72 -5.96 -7.76
N GLU A 111 -4.55 -5.36 -7.87
CA GLU A 111 -3.29 -6.06 -8.14
C GLU A 111 -2.96 -7.02 -7.00
N LEU A 112 -3.08 -6.58 -5.75
CA LEU A 112 -2.85 -7.38 -4.56
C LEU A 112 -3.87 -8.52 -4.38
N ALA A 113 -5.09 -8.39 -4.90
CA ALA A 113 -6.08 -9.47 -4.88
C ALA A 113 -5.61 -10.73 -5.65
N THR A 114 -4.60 -10.62 -6.50
CA THR A 114 -4.00 -11.77 -7.17
C THR A 114 -3.03 -12.54 -6.28
N LEU A 115 -2.51 -11.90 -5.24
CA LEU A 115 -1.40 -12.38 -4.40
C LEU A 115 -1.86 -12.71 -2.97
N LEU A 116 -2.72 -11.87 -2.38
CA LEU A 116 -3.10 -11.94 -0.97
C LEU A 116 -4.37 -12.77 -0.75
N GLY A 117 -4.51 -13.33 0.43
CA GLY A 117 -5.77 -13.87 0.95
C GLY A 117 -6.78 -12.76 1.25
N VAL A 118 -8.04 -13.14 1.52
CA VAL A 118 -9.11 -12.17 1.78
C VAL A 118 -8.79 -11.33 3.01
N GLU A 119 -8.39 -11.93 4.12
CA GLU A 119 -8.12 -11.22 5.38
C GLU A 119 -7.00 -10.17 5.23
N ASP A 120 -5.89 -10.52 4.58
CA ASP A 120 -4.80 -9.57 4.31
C ASP A 120 -5.25 -8.45 3.39
N LEU A 121 -6.07 -8.78 2.39
CA LEU A 121 -6.61 -7.80 1.45
C LEU A 121 -7.61 -6.86 2.14
N VAL A 122 -8.39 -7.34 3.13
CA VAL A 122 -9.24 -6.48 3.97
C VAL A 122 -8.37 -5.50 4.75
N ALA A 123 -7.27 -5.95 5.36
CA ALA A 123 -6.37 -5.05 6.09
C ALA A 123 -5.74 -3.97 5.18
N ILE A 124 -5.43 -4.31 3.93
CA ILE A 124 -5.02 -3.32 2.92
C ILE A 124 -6.16 -2.34 2.63
N GLY A 125 -7.38 -2.85 2.43
CA GLY A 125 -8.56 -2.03 2.16
C GLY A 125 -8.86 -1.06 3.31
N ASP A 126 -8.89 -1.55 4.55
CA ASP A 126 -9.07 -0.75 5.76
C ASP A 126 -8.03 0.38 5.83
N HIS A 127 -6.75 0.05 5.55
CA HIS A 127 -5.68 1.06 5.49
C HIS A 127 -5.92 2.11 4.40
N LEU A 128 -6.38 1.72 3.22
CA LEU A 128 -6.61 2.67 2.11
C LEU A 128 -7.76 3.64 2.39
N VAL A 129 -8.79 3.20 3.12
CA VAL A 129 -9.96 4.02 3.46
C VAL A 129 -9.85 4.67 4.84
N LEU A 130 -8.77 4.44 5.59
CA LEU A 130 -8.58 4.97 6.94
C LEU A 130 -8.55 6.51 6.92
N GLU A 131 -9.41 7.12 7.70
CA GLU A 131 -9.37 8.53 8.07
C GLU A 131 -8.51 8.69 9.33
N PRO A 132 -7.27 9.17 9.23
CA PRO A 132 -6.40 9.27 10.40
C PRO A 132 -6.91 10.34 11.37
N ARG A 133 -6.80 10.07 12.69
CA ARG A 133 -7.19 11.03 13.75
C ARG A 133 -6.45 12.36 13.67
N VAL A 134 -5.21 12.32 13.23
CA VAL A 134 -4.43 13.52 12.89
C VAL A 134 -4.38 13.62 11.38
N ALA A 135 -4.79 14.76 10.85
CA ALA A 135 -4.83 14.97 9.41
C ALA A 135 -3.46 14.70 8.77
N GLU A 136 -3.43 13.78 7.82
CA GLU A 136 -2.26 13.46 7.01
C GLU A 136 -2.53 13.83 5.55
N PRO A 137 -1.63 14.60 4.90
CA PRO A 137 -1.81 14.95 3.49
C PRO A 137 -2.01 13.71 2.61
N GLY A 138 -3.05 13.73 1.78
CA GLY A 138 -3.37 12.64 0.86
C GLY A 138 -4.09 11.43 1.49
N ARG A 139 -4.55 11.55 2.74
CA ARG A 139 -5.39 10.53 3.41
C ARG A 139 -6.83 11.04 3.59
N PRO A 140 -7.86 10.15 3.50
CA PRO A 140 -7.76 8.75 3.07
C PRO A 140 -7.31 8.63 1.63
N TYR A 141 -6.66 7.51 1.26
CA TYR A 141 -6.25 7.28 -0.13
C TYR A 141 -7.43 6.99 -1.06
N LEU A 142 -8.51 6.44 -0.53
CA LEU A 142 -9.78 6.14 -1.19
C LEU A 142 -10.94 6.31 -0.21
N SER A 143 -12.10 6.66 -0.73
CA SER A 143 -13.38 6.42 -0.02
C SER A 143 -13.85 4.97 -0.19
N LEU A 144 -14.77 4.52 0.68
CA LEU A 144 -15.42 3.21 0.51
C LEU A 144 -16.14 3.09 -0.83
N ASP A 145 -16.79 4.18 -1.29
CA ASP A 145 -17.49 4.23 -2.58
C ASP A 145 -16.55 4.11 -3.77
N GLU A 146 -15.37 4.73 -3.69
CA GLU A 146 -14.33 4.58 -4.72
C GLU A 146 -13.80 3.16 -4.78
N LEU A 147 -13.53 2.54 -3.63
CA LEU A 147 -13.11 1.15 -3.55
C LEU A 147 -14.19 0.22 -4.13
N ALA A 148 -15.47 0.46 -3.80
CA ALA A 148 -16.60 -0.31 -4.35
C ALA A 148 -16.69 -0.17 -5.88
N ARG A 149 -16.56 1.05 -6.40
CA ARG A 149 -16.57 1.30 -7.87
C ARG A 149 -15.42 0.58 -8.58
N VAL A 150 -14.22 0.58 -8.00
CA VAL A 150 -13.06 -0.13 -8.55
C VAL A 150 -13.33 -1.65 -8.57
N CYS A 151 -13.92 -2.20 -7.52
CA CYS A 151 -14.26 -3.62 -7.42
C CYS A 151 -15.49 -4.02 -8.25
N ALA A 152 -16.30 -3.08 -8.68
CA ALA A 152 -17.43 -3.34 -9.60
C ALA A 152 -16.96 -3.64 -11.03
N ALA A 153 -15.75 -3.21 -11.43
CA ALA A 153 -15.20 -3.44 -12.75
C ALA A 153 -15.21 -4.94 -13.12
N VAL A 154 -15.65 -5.25 -14.33
CA VAL A 154 -15.81 -6.63 -14.84
C VAL A 154 -14.52 -7.07 -15.55
N GLY A 155 -14.25 -8.39 -15.53
CA GLY A 155 -13.25 -9.02 -16.41
C GLY A 155 -11.81 -9.09 -15.87
N ARG A 156 -11.54 -8.71 -14.60
CA ARG A 156 -10.20 -8.85 -14.00
C ARG A 156 -10.01 -10.21 -13.32
N ARG A 157 -8.76 -10.70 -13.41
CA ARG A 157 -8.34 -11.88 -12.67
C ARG A 157 -8.47 -11.57 -11.16
N SER A 158 -8.94 -12.55 -10.38
CA SER A 158 -9.15 -12.45 -8.92
C SER A 158 -10.18 -11.40 -8.46
N ILE A 159 -11.02 -10.86 -9.35
CA ILE A 159 -12.05 -9.89 -8.99
C ILE A 159 -13.03 -10.42 -7.92
N ARG A 160 -13.29 -11.72 -7.89
CA ARG A 160 -14.14 -12.34 -6.85
C ARG A 160 -13.53 -12.17 -5.47
N ARG A 161 -12.21 -12.34 -5.34
CA ARG A 161 -11.49 -12.13 -4.07
C ARG A 161 -11.48 -10.65 -3.67
N ALA A 162 -11.28 -9.74 -4.62
CA ALA A 162 -11.34 -8.31 -4.37
C ALA A 162 -12.72 -7.89 -3.85
N ARG A 163 -13.81 -8.38 -4.46
CA ARG A 163 -15.19 -8.11 -4.00
C ARG A 163 -15.47 -8.71 -2.61
N ALA A 164 -15.02 -9.93 -2.37
CA ALA A 164 -15.18 -10.56 -1.06
C ALA A 164 -14.46 -9.75 0.05
N ALA A 165 -13.25 -9.29 -0.22
CA ALA A 165 -12.52 -8.44 0.71
C ALA A 165 -13.18 -7.06 0.86
N GLN A 166 -13.55 -6.40 -0.24
CA GLN A 166 -14.18 -5.08 -0.24
C GLN A 166 -15.47 -5.05 0.62
N ALA A 167 -16.28 -6.11 0.56
CA ALA A 167 -17.49 -6.21 1.39
C ALA A 167 -17.20 -6.19 2.91
N LEU A 168 -16.00 -6.57 3.31
CA LEU A 168 -15.53 -6.62 4.68
C LEU A 168 -14.69 -5.41 5.11
N VAL A 169 -14.34 -4.51 4.19
CA VAL A 169 -13.56 -3.31 4.50
C VAL A 169 -14.38 -2.33 5.34
N ARG A 170 -13.74 -1.75 6.37
CA ARG A 170 -14.34 -0.75 7.26
C ARG A 170 -13.37 0.41 7.50
N VAL A 171 -13.92 1.59 7.73
CA VAL A 171 -13.16 2.74 8.25
C VAL A 171 -12.94 2.55 9.75
N GLY A 172 -11.76 2.92 10.26
CA GLY A 172 -11.45 2.96 11.69
C GLY A 172 -10.43 1.92 12.17
N ALA A 173 -10.10 0.88 11.39
CA ALA A 173 -9.00 -0.02 11.74
C ALA A 173 -7.66 0.58 11.25
N ALA A 174 -6.81 0.97 12.19
CA ALA A 174 -5.53 1.64 11.90
C ALA A 174 -4.37 0.64 11.69
N SER A 175 -4.55 -0.64 11.98
CA SER A 175 -3.53 -1.66 11.84
C SER A 175 -4.11 -3.00 11.35
N ARG A 176 -3.23 -3.83 10.75
CA ARG A 176 -3.59 -5.20 10.37
C ARG A 176 -4.10 -6.03 11.55
N ARG A 177 -3.59 -5.80 12.75
CA ARG A 177 -4.01 -6.55 13.95
C ARG A 177 -5.45 -6.21 14.33
N GLU A 178 -5.81 -4.95 14.31
CA GLU A 178 -7.18 -4.48 14.53
C GLU A 178 -8.15 -5.07 13.51
N THR A 179 -7.81 -5.03 12.20
CA THR A 179 -8.60 -5.68 11.17
C THR A 179 -8.80 -7.18 11.44
N LEU A 180 -7.72 -7.91 11.74
CA LEU A 180 -7.81 -9.35 11.99
C LEU A 180 -8.61 -9.65 13.26
N MET A 181 -8.45 -8.85 14.32
CA MET A 181 -9.22 -8.98 15.55
C MET A 181 -10.73 -8.82 15.26
N ARG A 182 -11.10 -7.74 14.57
CA ARG A 182 -12.48 -7.50 14.16
C ARG A 182 -13.05 -8.69 13.37
N LEU A 183 -12.32 -9.16 12.35
CA LEU A 183 -12.76 -10.30 11.53
C LEU A 183 -12.95 -11.57 12.38
N ARG A 184 -12.06 -11.86 13.33
CA ARG A 184 -12.19 -13.00 14.24
C ARG A 184 -13.41 -12.90 15.15
N LEU A 185 -13.74 -11.71 15.65
CA LEU A 185 -14.93 -11.49 16.46
C LEU A 185 -16.21 -11.77 15.65
N VAL A 186 -16.28 -11.26 14.42
CA VAL A 186 -17.41 -11.48 13.50
C VAL A 186 -17.51 -12.97 13.09
N ASP A 187 -16.41 -13.61 12.74
CA ASP A 187 -16.36 -15.05 12.39
C ASP A 187 -16.78 -15.94 13.55
N ALA A 188 -16.57 -15.50 14.81
CA ALA A 188 -17.05 -16.18 16.00
C ALA A 188 -18.54 -15.95 16.29
N GLY A 189 -19.25 -15.24 15.40
CA GLY A 189 -20.69 -14.96 15.52
C GLY A 189 -21.04 -13.75 16.40
N LEU A 190 -20.06 -12.96 16.81
CA LEU A 190 -20.31 -11.70 17.53
C LEU A 190 -20.77 -10.62 16.53
N PRO A 191 -21.55 -9.63 16.98
CA PRO A 191 -21.87 -8.46 16.16
C PRO A 191 -20.61 -7.74 15.68
N GLU A 192 -20.71 -6.96 14.60
CA GLU A 192 -19.60 -6.10 14.17
C GLU A 192 -19.32 -5.04 15.26
N PRO A 193 -18.09 -4.94 15.81
CA PRO A 193 -17.76 -3.94 16.80
C PRO A 193 -17.69 -2.54 16.21
N GLN A 194 -17.92 -1.52 17.03
CA GLN A 194 -17.56 -0.15 16.68
C GLN A 194 -16.04 -0.01 16.74
N LEU A 195 -15.45 0.55 15.69
CA LEU A 195 -14.01 0.76 15.57
C LEU A 195 -13.63 2.18 15.99
N ASP A 196 -12.38 2.35 16.42
CA ASP A 196 -11.83 3.66 16.77
C ASP A 196 -12.73 4.41 17.77
N TYR A 197 -13.14 3.71 18.84
CA TYR A 197 -14.18 4.19 19.75
C TYR A 197 -13.61 5.10 20.85
N PRO A 198 -14.06 6.38 20.95
CA PRO A 198 -13.63 7.29 21.99
C PRO A 198 -14.32 6.97 23.32
N VAL A 199 -13.56 6.92 24.40
CA VAL A 199 -14.08 6.70 25.75
C VAL A 199 -13.84 7.93 26.60
N TYR A 200 -14.88 8.31 27.35
CA TYR A 200 -14.88 9.45 28.26
C TYR A 200 -15.25 9.00 29.67
N ALA A 201 -14.69 9.65 30.67
CA ALA A 201 -15.12 9.53 32.06
C ALA A 201 -16.50 10.15 32.27
N MET A 202 -17.13 9.89 33.42
CA MET A 202 -18.46 10.44 33.73
C MET A 202 -18.51 11.97 33.83
N ASP A 203 -17.37 12.59 34.09
CA ASP A 203 -17.20 14.05 34.11
C ASP A 203 -16.92 14.65 32.72
N GLY A 204 -16.94 13.83 31.66
CA GLY A 204 -16.65 14.24 30.30
C GLY A 204 -15.15 14.25 29.93
N THR A 205 -14.24 13.90 30.83
CA THR A 205 -12.82 13.83 30.56
C THR A 205 -12.52 12.70 29.56
N PHE A 206 -11.80 13.03 28.50
CA PHE A 206 -11.36 12.02 27.51
C PHE A 206 -10.36 11.06 28.13
N ILE A 207 -10.64 9.76 28.06
CA ILE A 207 -9.80 8.68 28.60
C ILE A 207 -8.87 8.14 27.50
N GLY A 208 -9.41 7.85 26.32
CA GLY A 208 -8.63 7.25 25.23
C GLY A 208 -9.49 6.71 24.10
N TRP A 209 -8.81 6.14 23.11
CA TRP A 209 -9.41 5.44 21.99
C TRP A 209 -9.21 3.93 22.16
N PHE A 210 -10.23 3.17 21.80
CA PHE A 210 -10.20 1.71 21.82
C PHE A 210 -10.41 1.18 20.40
N ASP A 211 -9.66 0.15 20.05
CA ASP A 211 -9.64 -0.41 18.70
C ASP A 211 -10.99 -1.02 18.32
N CYS A 212 -11.65 -1.69 19.29
CA CYS A 212 -12.99 -2.24 19.13
C CYS A 212 -13.83 -1.99 20.39
N ALA A 213 -15.12 -1.71 20.23
CA ALA A 213 -16.05 -1.54 21.33
C ALA A 213 -17.42 -2.14 21.01
N TYR A 214 -18.07 -2.63 22.06
CA TYR A 214 -19.50 -2.97 22.10
C TYR A 214 -20.17 -2.11 23.19
N PRO A 215 -20.56 -0.86 22.87
CA PRO A 215 -21.04 0.10 23.88
C PRO A 215 -22.25 -0.40 24.65
N ASP A 216 -23.20 -1.06 23.97
CA ASP A 216 -24.43 -1.61 24.60
C ASP A 216 -24.10 -2.72 25.59
N ALA A 217 -23.05 -3.49 25.36
CA ALA A 217 -22.56 -4.51 26.27
C ALA A 217 -21.55 -3.96 27.29
N ARG A 218 -21.12 -2.69 27.18
CA ARG A 218 -20.06 -2.05 27.97
C ARG A 218 -18.74 -2.80 27.93
N VAL A 219 -18.40 -3.32 26.74
CA VAL A 219 -17.15 -4.07 26.50
C VAL A 219 -16.24 -3.25 25.58
N LEU A 220 -14.98 -3.13 25.98
CA LEU A 220 -13.89 -2.53 25.20
C LEU A 220 -12.83 -3.62 24.93
N VAL A 221 -12.30 -3.63 23.72
CA VAL A 221 -11.32 -4.62 23.23
C VAL A 221 -10.12 -3.92 22.63
#